data_e0fb72142bc3ad2140fd96b83a2c3dd7
#
_entry.id   e0fb72142bc3ad2140fd96b83a2c3dd7
#
_cell.length_a   1.000
_cell.length_b   1.000
_cell.length_c   1.000
_cell.angle_alpha   90.00
_cell.angle_beta   90.00
_cell.angle_gamma   90.00
#
_symmetry.space_group_name_H-M   'P 1'
#
loop_
_entity.id
_entity.type
_entity.pdbx_description
1 polymer ?
#
loop_
_entity_poly.entity_id
_entity_poly.type
_entity_poly.pdbx_seq_one_letter_code
_entity_poly.pdbx_strand_id
1 'polypeptide(L)'
;VLVGEAVGRVLVALGADTVFGVVGSGNFHATNAMVDAGARYVAARHEGGAAMMADGYARVSGRLGVLSVHQGPGLTNATTGITEAAKSRTPLVVLAADTGAAAVRSNFRIDQGGLATAVGAMAERVHSAGSAVADTVRAVRTAVEQRRTVVLNLPLDVQALPVPELPALAPVVPLPAPRPAAAAVAELAAILDRAERPVFLAGRGARHAGPAVAALAEQCGALLATSAVAKGLFAADPWSLDVSGGFASPLAAELIGAADVVVAFGCSLSMWTTRHGKLIGPQATVVQVDLDPDAIGAN
;
A
#
# COMPACT_ATOMS: atom_id res chain seq x y z
N VAL A 1 0.22 29.97 12.74
CA VAL A 1 1.07 28.76 12.73
C VAL A 1 2.00 28.77 11.53
N LEU A 2 3.14 28.09 11.60
CA LEU A 2 4.04 27.93 10.45
C LEU A 2 3.61 26.74 9.59
N VAL A 3 4.04 26.73 8.32
CA VAL A 3 3.72 25.64 7.37
C VAL A 3 4.08 24.26 7.93
N GLY A 4 5.26 24.11 8.55
CA GLY A 4 5.65 22.84 9.15
C GLY A 4 4.66 22.34 10.20
N GLU A 5 4.21 23.22 11.08
CA GLU A 5 3.19 22.91 12.09
C GLU A 5 1.81 22.64 11.46
N ALA A 6 1.44 23.44 10.47
CA ALA A 6 0.19 23.29 9.74
C ALA A 6 0.09 21.90 9.06
N VAL A 7 1.14 21.48 8.36
CA VAL A 7 1.21 20.17 7.73
C VAL A 7 1.04 19.05 8.76
N GLY A 8 1.73 19.13 9.92
CA GLY A 8 1.57 18.16 11.00
C GLY A 8 0.14 18.05 11.50
N ARG A 9 -0.50 19.19 11.82
CA ARG A 9 -1.90 19.25 12.27
C ARG A 9 -2.89 18.74 11.21
N VAL A 10 -2.67 19.09 9.94
CA VAL A 10 -3.51 18.63 8.82
C VAL A 10 -3.41 17.12 8.66
N LEU A 11 -2.22 16.52 8.74
CA LEU A 11 -2.05 15.06 8.67
C LEU A 11 -2.89 14.36 9.75
N VAL A 12 -2.86 14.87 10.99
CA VAL A 12 -3.65 14.28 12.09
C VAL A 12 -5.15 14.47 11.87
N ALA A 13 -5.59 15.65 11.47
CA ALA A 13 -6.99 15.93 11.17
C ALA A 13 -7.53 15.03 10.03
N LEU A 14 -6.66 14.61 9.11
CA LEU A 14 -7.01 13.70 8.00
C LEU A 14 -6.94 12.21 8.38
N GLY A 15 -6.58 11.87 9.63
CA GLY A 15 -6.65 10.51 10.17
C GLY A 15 -5.30 9.87 10.50
N ALA A 16 -4.19 10.60 10.44
CA ALA A 16 -2.90 10.10 10.90
C ALA A 16 -2.85 10.07 12.43
N ASP A 17 -2.94 8.91 13.05
CA ASP A 17 -2.93 8.73 14.51
C ASP A 17 -1.59 8.23 15.05
N THR A 18 -0.73 7.71 14.19
CA THR A 18 0.58 7.19 14.56
C THR A 18 1.61 7.57 13.49
N VAL A 19 2.73 8.13 13.93
CA VAL A 19 3.86 8.49 13.08
C VAL A 19 5.12 7.78 13.53
N PHE A 20 5.83 7.18 12.61
CA PHE A 20 7.10 6.49 12.81
C PHE A 20 8.23 7.34 12.24
N GLY A 21 9.40 7.34 12.86
CA GLY A 21 10.48 8.13 12.29
C GLY A 21 11.74 8.18 13.12
N VAL A 22 12.71 8.90 12.56
CA VAL A 22 13.89 9.39 13.25
C VAL A 22 13.83 10.91 13.22
N VAL A 23 13.85 11.53 14.39
CA VAL A 23 13.79 12.99 14.49
C VAL A 23 15.10 13.62 14.04
N GLY A 24 14.99 14.59 13.16
CA GLY A 24 16.08 15.46 12.74
C GLY A 24 15.61 16.90 12.63
N SER A 25 16.53 17.84 12.49
CA SER A 25 16.20 19.27 12.45
C SER A 25 15.20 19.65 11.34
N GLY A 26 15.18 18.88 10.23
CA GLY A 26 14.32 19.19 9.10
C GLY A 26 12.86 18.76 9.26
N ASN A 27 12.57 17.75 10.07
CA ASN A 27 11.20 17.24 10.28
C ASN A 27 10.65 17.49 11.70
N PHE A 28 11.42 18.15 12.55
CA PHE A 28 11.12 18.35 13.96
C PHE A 28 9.79 19.09 14.20
N HIS A 29 9.60 20.23 13.53
CA HIS A 29 8.42 21.08 13.75
C HIS A 29 7.12 20.36 13.33
N ALA A 30 7.12 19.72 12.16
CA ALA A 30 5.96 18.99 11.69
C ALA A 30 5.66 17.76 12.57
N THR A 31 6.70 17.03 13.02
CA THR A 31 6.54 15.87 13.90
C THR A 31 5.98 16.27 15.26
N ASN A 32 6.50 17.35 15.88
CA ASN A 32 5.97 17.87 17.14
C ASN A 32 4.51 18.31 17.01
N ALA A 33 4.17 19.02 15.93
CA ALA A 33 2.80 19.44 15.69
C ALA A 33 1.83 18.26 15.52
N MET A 34 2.29 17.13 14.97
CA MET A 34 1.51 15.89 14.95
C MET A 34 1.27 15.35 16.36
N VAL A 35 2.30 15.33 17.22
CA VAL A 35 2.19 14.87 18.60
C VAL A 35 1.26 15.79 19.40
N ASP A 36 1.40 17.10 19.27
CA ASP A 36 0.55 18.09 19.92
C ASP A 36 -0.93 17.99 19.48
N ALA A 37 -1.16 17.55 18.25
CA ALA A 37 -2.49 17.27 17.71
C ALA A 37 -3.05 15.88 18.10
N GLY A 38 -2.31 15.08 18.87
CA GLY A 38 -2.75 13.81 19.44
C GLY A 38 -2.23 12.56 18.74
N ALA A 39 -1.35 12.67 17.74
CA ALA A 39 -0.74 11.50 17.13
C ALA A 39 0.33 10.88 18.06
N ARG A 40 0.42 9.55 18.04
CA ARG A 40 1.48 8.82 18.73
C ARG A 40 2.75 8.84 17.89
N TYR A 41 3.87 9.32 18.45
CA TYR A 41 5.18 9.19 17.82
C TYR A 41 5.89 7.91 18.28
N VAL A 42 6.34 7.11 17.31
CA VAL A 42 7.15 5.91 17.53
C VAL A 42 8.56 6.13 16.99
N ALA A 43 9.47 6.41 17.90
CA ALA A 43 10.87 6.65 17.55
C ALA A 43 11.56 5.35 17.12
N ALA A 44 12.30 5.44 16.03
CA ALA A 44 13.20 4.38 15.57
C ALA A 44 14.66 4.80 15.72
N ARG A 45 15.56 3.84 15.61
CA ARG A 45 17.01 4.10 15.59
C ARG A 45 17.59 4.22 14.18
N HIS A 46 16.78 3.88 13.17
CA HIS A 46 17.15 3.95 11.76
C HIS A 46 15.88 4.11 10.91
N GLU A 47 15.92 4.94 9.88
CA GLU A 47 14.77 5.27 9.06
C GLU A 47 14.23 4.07 8.27
N GLY A 48 15.09 3.13 7.90
CA GLY A 48 14.67 1.85 7.30
C GLY A 48 13.76 1.06 8.23
N GLY A 49 14.10 0.98 9.53
CA GLY A 49 13.24 0.37 10.55
C GLY A 49 11.93 1.12 10.73
N ALA A 50 11.97 2.47 10.74
CA ALA A 50 10.79 3.31 10.82
C ALA A 50 9.85 3.08 9.62
N ALA A 51 10.39 3.00 8.41
CA ALA A 51 9.63 2.75 7.18
C ALA A 51 8.93 1.38 7.22
N MET A 52 9.64 0.33 7.65
CA MET A 52 9.06 -1.01 7.82
C MET A 52 7.96 -1.04 8.88
N MET A 53 8.13 -0.31 9.99
CA MET A 53 7.09 -0.19 11.02
C MET A 53 5.85 0.53 10.50
N ALA A 54 6.02 1.63 9.75
CA ALA A 54 4.91 2.39 9.17
C ALA A 54 4.15 1.55 8.13
N ASP A 55 4.85 0.81 7.27
CA ASP A 55 4.27 -0.11 6.31
C ASP A 55 3.49 -1.24 7.01
N GLY A 56 4.13 -1.91 7.99
CA GLY A 56 3.48 -2.97 8.77
C GLY A 56 2.24 -2.48 9.51
N TYR A 57 2.32 -1.29 10.13
CA TYR A 57 1.19 -0.66 10.79
C TYR A 57 0.01 -0.45 9.83
N ALA A 58 0.26 0.16 8.67
CA ALA A 58 -0.80 0.41 7.70
C ALA A 58 -1.43 -0.88 7.16
N ARG A 59 -0.62 -1.90 6.91
CA ARG A 59 -1.11 -3.21 6.41
C ARG A 59 -1.98 -3.95 7.42
N VAL A 60 -1.63 -3.89 8.70
CA VAL A 60 -2.32 -4.64 9.74
C VAL A 60 -3.54 -3.89 10.27
N SER A 61 -3.39 -2.59 10.52
CA SER A 61 -4.47 -1.77 11.07
C SER A 61 -5.51 -1.33 10.04
N GLY A 62 -5.14 -1.29 8.75
CA GLY A 62 -5.94 -0.67 7.68
C GLY A 62 -5.99 0.85 7.73
N ARG A 63 -5.16 1.49 8.59
CA ARG A 63 -5.09 2.94 8.76
C ARG A 63 -3.98 3.55 7.91
N LEU A 64 -3.99 4.86 7.76
CA LEU A 64 -2.92 5.60 7.12
C LEU A 64 -1.62 5.45 7.91
N GLY A 65 -0.57 4.92 7.29
CA GLY A 65 0.78 4.95 7.82
C GLY A 65 1.43 6.31 7.60
N VAL A 66 2.17 6.80 8.59
CA VAL A 66 3.00 8.01 8.42
C VAL A 66 4.43 7.72 8.84
N LEU A 67 5.35 8.02 7.94
CA LEU A 67 6.79 8.00 8.18
C LEU A 67 7.29 9.45 8.16
N SER A 68 8.07 9.87 9.16
CA SER A 68 8.71 11.20 9.20
C SER A 68 10.22 11.04 9.15
N VAL A 69 10.87 11.66 8.15
CA VAL A 69 12.31 11.56 7.91
C VAL A 69 12.95 12.91 7.62
N HIS A 70 14.23 13.02 7.99
CA HIS A 70 15.06 14.16 7.63
C HIS A 70 15.36 14.16 6.11
N GLN A 71 15.68 15.32 5.56
CA GLN A 71 16.06 15.48 4.16
C GLN A 71 17.34 14.69 3.80
N GLY A 72 17.46 14.33 2.53
CA GLY A 72 18.63 13.66 1.99
C GLY A 72 18.86 12.29 2.64
N PRO A 73 19.90 12.14 3.50
CA PRO A 73 20.25 10.84 4.10
C PRO A 73 19.10 10.15 4.83
N GLY A 74 18.21 10.90 5.51
CA GLY A 74 17.06 10.31 6.19
C GLY A 74 16.10 9.62 5.20
N LEU A 75 15.83 10.26 4.07
CA LEU A 75 15.00 9.66 3.02
C LEU A 75 15.70 8.47 2.35
N THR A 76 17.00 8.57 2.03
CA THR A 76 17.74 7.45 1.40
C THR A 76 17.85 6.25 2.32
N ASN A 77 18.02 6.44 3.63
CA ASN A 77 17.99 5.34 4.60
C ASN A 77 16.63 4.61 4.64
N ALA A 78 15.53 5.29 4.34
CA ALA A 78 14.19 4.73 4.33
C ALA A 78 13.83 4.00 3.02
N THR A 79 14.68 4.08 1.99
CA THR A 79 14.35 3.68 0.61
C THR A 79 13.83 2.25 0.49
N THR A 80 14.46 1.28 1.18
CA THR A 80 14.01 -0.12 1.14
C THR A 80 12.57 -0.27 1.63
N GLY A 81 12.22 0.35 2.76
CA GLY A 81 10.86 0.27 3.30
C GLY A 81 9.84 1.03 2.44
N ILE A 82 10.22 2.17 1.86
CA ILE A 82 9.38 2.92 0.92
C ILE A 82 9.13 2.10 -0.35
N THR A 83 10.16 1.42 -0.88
CA THR A 83 10.05 0.53 -2.04
C THR A 83 9.06 -0.61 -1.78
N GLU A 84 9.18 -1.26 -0.62
CA GLU A 84 8.27 -2.35 -0.22
C GLU A 84 6.84 -1.84 -0.07
N ALA A 85 6.63 -0.71 0.60
CA ALA A 85 5.32 -0.10 0.76
C ALA A 85 4.70 0.27 -0.61
N ALA A 86 5.48 0.88 -1.51
CA ALA A 86 5.02 1.27 -2.84
C ALA A 86 4.59 0.07 -3.68
N LYS A 87 5.42 -0.98 -3.76
CA LYS A 87 5.11 -2.23 -4.47
C LYS A 87 3.92 -2.96 -3.86
N SER A 88 3.73 -2.82 -2.58
CA SER A 88 2.61 -3.40 -1.85
C SER A 88 1.36 -2.53 -1.85
N ARG A 89 1.38 -1.36 -2.50
CA ARG A 89 0.25 -0.41 -2.53
C ARG A 89 -0.26 -0.06 -1.14
N THR A 90 0.68 0.13 -0.22
CA THR A 90 0.35 0.50 1.15
C THR A 90 -0.03 1.98 1.20
N PRO A 91 -1.17 2.34 1.80
CA PRO A 91 -1.52 3.73 2.12
C PRO A 91 -0.51 4.30 3.12
N LEU A 92 0.51 4.97 2.61
CA LEU A 92 1.61 5.52 3.41
C LEU A 92 1.95 6.92 2.94
N VAL A 93 2.03 7.87 3.86
CA VAL A 93 2.63 9.19 3.62
C VAL A 93 4.00 9.24 4.28
N VAL A 94 5.02 9.47 3.47
CA VAL A 94 6.38 9.78 3.90
C VAL A 94 6.52 11.29 3.95
N LEU A 95 6.48 11.86 5.13
CA LEU A 95 6.78 13.27 5.36
C LEU A 95 8.30 13.44 5.35
N ALA A 96 8.85 13.85 4.24
CA ALA A 96 10.26 14.07 4.05
C ALA A 96 10.59 15.57 4.09
N ALA A 97 11.40 16.01 5.04
CA ALA A 97 11.98 17.34 4.91
C ALA A 97 12.75 17.45 3.58
N ASP A 98 12.88 18.64 3.04
CA ASP A 98 13.66 18.88 1.82
C ASP A 98 14.48 20.17 1.96
N THR A 99 15.57 20.25 1.21
CA THR A 99 16.43 21.44 1.20
C THR A 99 15.68 22.63 0.59
N GLY A 100 15.84 23.81 1.20
CA GLY A 100 15.26 25.03 0.64
C GLY A 100 15.82 25.37 -0.73
N ALA A 101 15.05 26.11 -1.52
CA ALA A 101 15.38 26.41 -2.91
C ALA A 101 16.74 27.08 -3.09
N ALA A 102 17.12 27.99 -2.18
CA ALA A 102 18.41 28.69 -2.21
C ALA A 102 19.61 27.82 -1.77
N ALA A 103 19.37 26.68 -1.14
CA ALA A 103 20.43 25.82 -0.58
C ALA A 103 21.03 24.87 -1.65
N VAL A 104 21.38 25.39 -2.80
CA VAL A 104 21.85 24.62 -3.99
C VAL A 104 23.11 23.79 -3.74
N ARG A 105 23.92 24.16 -2.76
CA ARG A 105 25.17 23.47 -2.40
C ARG A 105 25.06 22.72 -1.06
N SER A 106 23.84 22.51 -0.53
CA SER A 106 23.67 21.75 0.69
C SER A 106 24.13 20.31 0.50
N ASN A 107 24.88 19.80 1.48
CA ASN A 107 25.27 18.39 1.51
C ASN A 107 24.10 17.42 1.76
N PHE A 108 22.91 17.94 2.11
CA PHE A 108 21.67 17.16 2.21
C PHE A 108 20.87 17.14 0.93
N ARG A 109 21.28 17.92 -0.09
CA ARG A 109 20.51 18.05 -1.32
C ARG A 109 20.64 16.81 -2.19
N ILE A 110 19.52 16.20 -2.48
CA ILE A 110 19.36 15.15 -3.49
C ILE A 110 18.07 15.42 -4.27
N ASP A 111 17.86 14.74 -5.38
CA ASP A 111 16.57 14.70 -6.07
C ASP A 111 15.63 13.72 -5.35
N GLN A 112 14.93 14.20 -4.32
CA GLN A 112 13.99 13.40 -3.54
C GLN A 112 12.75 12.99 -4.35
N GLY A 113 12.30 13.84 -5.29
CA GLY A 113 11.20 13.53 -6.18
C GLY A 113 11.55 12.40 -7.15
N GLY A 114 12.73 12.48 -7.77
CA GLY A 114 13.27 11.42 -8.62
C GLY A 114 13.46 10.10 -7.87
N LEU A 115 13.99 10.16 -6.65
CA LEU A 115 14.15 8.98 -5.80
C LEU A 115 12.78 8.33 -5.49
N ALA A 116 11.78 9.11 -5.09
CA ALA A 116 10.44 8.61 -4.81
C ALA A 116 9.84 7.89 -6.04
N THR A 117 9.94 8.52 -7.19
CA THR A 117 9.44 7.95 -8.47
C THR A 117 10.19 6.68 -8.85
N ALA A 118 11.52 6.65 -8.70
CA ALA A 118 12.35 5.49 -9.03
C ALA A 118 11.98 4.23 -8.23
N VAL A 119 11.47 4.40 -7.00
CA VAL A 119 11.03 3.27 -6.16
C VAL A 119 9.54 2.97 -6.27
N GLY A 120 8.82 3.65 -7.17
CA GLY A 120 7.39 3.43 -7.42
C GLY A 120 6.45 4.18 -6.48
N ALA A 121 6.98 5.07 -5.63
CA ALA A 121 6.17 5.97 -4.81
C ALA A 121 5.73 7.20 -5.61
N MET A 122 4.65 7.85 -5.17
CA MET A 122 4.21 9.13 -5.74
C MET A 122 5.03 10.26 -5.11
N ALA A 123 5.61 11.11 -5.94
CA ALA A 123 6.31 12.31 -5.48
C ALA A 123 5.34 13.48 -5.38
N GLU A 124 5.18 14.03 -4.17
CA GLU A 124 4.40 15.22 -3.88
C GLU A 124 5.28 16.25 -3.17
N ARG A 125 4.83 17.50 -3.16
CA ARG A 125 5.57 18.60 -2.54
C ARG A 125 4.64 19.63 -1.95
N VAL A 126 5.00 20.20 -0.82
CA VAL A 126 4.41 21.44 -0.33
C VAL A 126 5.09 22.61 -1.03
N HIS A 127 4.33 23.32 -1.88
CA HIS A 127 4.88 24.31 -2.78
C HIS A 127 5.00 25.71 -2.15
N SER A 128 4.05 26.07 -1.28
CA SER A 128 3.98 27.41 -0.68
C SER A 128 3.12 27.40 0.59
N ALA A 129 3.16 28.48 1.35
CA ALA A 129 2.27 28.67 2.48
C ALA A 129 0.78 28.65 2.09
N GLY A 130 0.45 29.23 0.92
CA GLY A 130 -0.94 29.27 0.43
C GLY A 130 -1.47 27.93 -0.05
N SER A 131 -0.61 27.01 -0.49
CA SER A 131 -1.00 25.68 -0.96
C SER A 131 -0.78 24.56 0.07
N ALA A 132 -0.14 24.83 1.21
CA ALA A 132 0.31 23.81 2.17
C ALA A 132 -0.80 22.85 2.60
N VAL A 133 -1.98 23.37 2.92
CA VAL A 133 -3.14 22.55 3.30
C VAL A 133 -3.60 21.70 2.11
N ALA A 134 -3.78 22.30 0.94
CA ALA A 134 -4.25 21.60 -0.27
C ALA A 134 -3.26 20.52 -0.73
N ASP A 135 -1.95 20.80 -0.69
CA ASP A 135 -0.90 19.86 -1.04
C ASP A 135 -0.90 18.66 -0.09
N THR A 136 -1.06 18.91 1.22
CA THR A 136 -1.13 17.86 2.24
C THR A 136 -2.40 17.01 2.08
N VAL A 137 -3.55 17.65 1.86
CA VAL A 137 -4.82 16.94 1.59
C VAL A 137 -4.70 16.05 0.36
N ARG A 138 -4.12 16.56 -0.73
CA ARG A 138 -3.90 15.80 -1.96
C ARG A 138 -3.01 14.58 -1.70
N ALA A 139 -1.90 14.74 -0.98
CA ALA A 139 -1.01 13.63 -0.63
C ALA A 139 -1.72 12.54 0.17
N VAL A 140 -2.52 12.91 1.19
CA VAL A 140 -3.28 11.95 2.01
C VAL A 140 -4.37 11.27 1.19
N ARG A 141 -5.12 12.02 0.37
CA ARG A 141 -6.15 11.43 -0.50
C ARG A 141 -5.55 10.46 -1.51
N THR A 142 -4.44 10.82 -2.14
CA THR A 142 -3.71 9.91 -3.03
C THR A 142 -3.30 8.64 -2.29
N ALA A 143 -2.78 8.76 -1.07
CA ALA A 143 -2.39 7.60 -0.28
C ALA A 143 -3.59 6.70 0.06
N VAL A 144 -4.68 7.25 0.55
CA VAL A 144 -5.83 6.48 1.07
C VAL A 144 -6.75 6.00 -0.05
N GLU A 145 -7.19 6.90 -0.94
CA GLU A 145 -8.20 6.61 -1.97
C GLU A 145 -7.62 5.75 -3.11
N GLN A 146 -6.35 6.01 -3.49
CA GLN A 146 -5.67 5.28 -4.56
C GLN A 146 -4.77 4.14 -4.05
N ARG A 147 -4.65 3.98 -2.71
CA ARG A 147 -3.77 2.99 -2.08
C ARG A 147 -2.34 3.09 -2.60
N ARG A 148 -1.74 4.25 -2.43
CA ARG A 148 -0.38 4.56 -2.90
C ARG A 148 0.51 4.95 -1.72
N THR A 149 1.80 4.70 -1.87
CA THR A 149 2.82 5.32 -1.02
C THR A 149 3.19 6.67 -1.63
N VAL A 150 3.09 7.73 -0.83
CA VAL A 150 3.34 9.11 -1.25
C VAL A 150 4.51 9.67 -0.45
N VAL A 151 5.51 10.22 -1.13
CA VAL A 151 6.59 11.01 -0.50
C VAL A 151 6.21 12.48 -0.62
N LEU A 152 5.79 13.07 0.49
CA LEU A 152 5.46 14.49 0.58
C LEU A 152 6.71 15.27 1.00
N ASN A 153 7.36 15.91 0.04
CA ASN A 153 8.53 16.74 0.26
C ASN A 153 8.14 18.08 0.88
N LEU A 154 8.76 18.43 1.98
CA LEU A 154 8.47 19.63 2.76
C LEU A 154 9.73 20.52 2.88
N PRO A 155 9.93 21.50 1.97
CA PRO A 155 11.12 22.33 1.94
C PRO A 155 11.28 23.20 3.18
N LEU A 156 12.50 23.32 3.68
CA LEU A 156 12.80 24.07 4.93
C LEU A 156 12.43 25.55 4.84
N ASP A 157 12.66 26.18 3.70
CA ASP A 157 12.28 27.57 3.46
C ASP A 157 10.75 27.76 3.44
N VAL A 158 10.02 26.80 2.92
CA VAL A 158 8.55 26.81 2.93
C VAL A 158 8.02 26.51 4.34
N GLN A 159 8.64 25.57 5.08
CA GLN A 159 8.23 25.23 6.46
C GLN A 159 8.17 26.44 7.39
N ALA A 160 9.07 27.40 7.19
CA ALA A 160 9.22 28.59 8.03
C ALA A 160 8.22 29.72 7.71
N LEU A 161 7.41 29.56 6.67
CA LEU A 161 6.45 30.59 6.27
C LEU A 161 5.17 30.52 7.14
N PRO A 162 4.55 31.67 7.44
CA PRO A 162 3.29 31.69 8.16
C PRO A 162 2.13 31.21 7.26
N VAL A 163 1.23 30.43 7.83
CA VAL A 163 -0.01 29.96 7.18
C VAL A 163 -1.18 30.74 7.80
N PRO A 164 -2.20 31.14 7.01
CA PRO A 164 -3.48 31.62 7.50
C PRO A 164 -4.16 30.58 8.43
N GLU A 165 -5.36 30.89 8.85
CA GLU A 165 -6.16 29.97 9.66
C GLU A 165 -6.36 28.62 8.94
N LEU A 166 -6.25 27.53 9.72
CA LEU A 166 -6.46 26.18 9.21
C LEU A 166 -7.97 25.91 9.08
N PRO A 167 -8.44 25.37 7.94
CA PRO A 167 -9.84 24.99 7.80
C PRO A 167 -10.17 23.80 8.69
N ALA A 168 -11.45 23.63 9.01
CA ALA A 168 -11.94 22.40 9.61
C ALA A 168 -11.81 21.27 8.57
N LEU A 169 -11.17 20.17 8.97
CA LEU A 169 -10.95 18.99 8.13
C LEU A 169 -11.52 17.75 8.80
N ALA A 170 -11.92 16.78 7.99
CA ALA A 170 -12.37 15.47 8.45
C ALA A 170 -11.41 14.38 7.96
N PRO A 171 -11.31 13.24 8.66
CA PRO A 171 -10.52 12.10 8.22
C PRO A 171 -10.87 11.66 6.80
N VAL A 172 -9.84 11.35 6.01
CA VAL A 172 -10.02 10.74 4.68
C VAL A 172 -10.33 9.26 4.84
N VAL A 173 -11.43 8.83 4.26
CA VAL A 173 -11.85 7.43 4.26
C VAL A 173 -11.63 6.80 2.88
N PRO A 174 -11.32 5.49 2.82
CA PRO A 174 -11.21 4.81 1.53
C PRO A 174 -12.51 4.91 0.72
N LEU A 175 -12.40 5.06 -0.58
CA LEU A 175 -13.55 5.00 -1.47
C LEU A 175 -14.18 3.61 -1.44
N PRO A 176 -15.51 3.50 -1.59
CA PRO A 176 -16.17 2.21 -1.75
C PRO A 176 -15.58 1.43 -2.92
N ALA A 177 -15.37 0.13 -2.73
CA ALA A 177 -14.87 -0.72 -3.81
C ALA A 177 -15.88 -0.77 -4.98
N PRO A 178 -15.41 -0.71 -6.24
CA PRO A 178 -16.27 -0.90 -7.40
C PRO A 178 -16.86 -2.33 -7.39
N ARG A 179 -18.04 -2.48 -7.95
CA ARG A 179 -18.65 -3.78 -8.15
C ARG A 179 -18.43 -4.25 -9.59
N PRO A 180 -18.22 -5.56 -9.82
CA PRO A 180 -18.12 -6.09 -11.16
C PRO A 180 -19.46 -5.92 -11.92
N ALA A 181 -19.38 -5.82 -13.24
CA ALA A 181 -20.58 -5.83 -14.08
C ALA A 181 -21.33 -7.18 -13.96
N ALA A 182 -22.65 -7.14 -13.96
CA ALA A 182 -23.47 -8.36 -13.86
C ALA A 182 -23.15 -9.39 -14.96
N ALA A 183 -22.82 -8.93 -16.17
CA ALA A 183 -22.42 -9.81 -17.28
C ALA A 183 -21.11 -10.55 -16.96
N ALA A 184 -20.10 -9.89 -16.39
CA ALA A 184 -18.84 -10.51 -16.00
C ALA A 184 -19.03 -11.55 -14.86
N VAL A 185 -19.95 -11.28 -13.93
CA VAL A 185 -20.32 -12.25 -12.87
C VAL A 185 -20.99 -13.49 -13.49
N ALA A 186 -21.92 -13.29 -14.43
CA ALA A 186 -22.59 -14.39 -15.12
C ALA A 186 -21.60 -15.23 -15.96
N GLU A 187 -20.63 -14.59 -16.60
CA GLU A 187 -19.57 -15.29 -17.33
C GLU A 187 -18.71 -16.15 -16.42
N LEU A 188 -18.27 -15.61 -15.27
CA LEU A 188 -17.52 -16.38 -14.28
C LEU A 188 -18.35 -17.56 -13.75
N ALA A 189 -19.63 -17.36 -13.43
CA ALA A 189 -20.51 -18.45 -13.00
C ALA A 189 -20.59 -19.55 -14.05
N ALA A 190 -20.80 -19.20 -15.33
CA ALA A 190 -20.84 -20.18 -16.42
C ALA A 190 -19.49 -20.90 -16.65
N ILE A 191 -18.36 -20.28 -16.35
CA ILE A 191 -17.03 -20.94 -16.36
C ILE A 191 -16.98 -21.96 -15.22
N LEU A 192 -17.35 -21.56 -14.01
CA LEU A 192 -17.30 -22.42 -12.81
C LEU A 192 -18.28 -23.61 -12.91
N ASP A 193 -19.46 -23.42 -13.50
CA ASP A 193 -20.44 -24.53 -13.72
C ASP A 193 -19.89 -25.66 -14.63
N ARG A 194 -18.87 -25.36 -15.45
CA ARG A 194 -18.26 -26.34 -16.36
C ARG A 194 -16.90 -26.83 -15.87
N ALA A 195 -16.38 -26.23 -14.80
CA ALA A 195 -15.05 -26.57 -14.27
C ALA A 195 -15.08 -27.97 -13.61
N GLU A 196 -14.08 -28.78 -13.90
CA GLU A 196 -13.89 -30.11 -13.29
C GLU A 196 -12.89 -30.05 -12.12
N ARG A 197 -11.92 -29.16 -12.21
CA ARG A 197 -10.82 -29.01 -11.23
C ARG A 197 -10.51 -27.53 -10.95
N PRO A 198 -11.49 -26.77 -10.45
CA PRO A 198 -11.27 -25.36 -10.16
C PRO A 198 -10.34 -25.16 -8.96
N VAL A 199 -9.48 -24.14 -9.04
CA VAL A 199 -8.61 -23.69 -7.95
C VAL A 199 -8.80 -22.18 -7.75
N PHE A 200 -9.02 -21.76 -6.51
CA PHE A 200 -9.14 -20.37 -6.14
C PHE A 200 -7.84 -19.89 -5.46
N LEU A 201 -7.23 -18.86 -6.02
CA LEU A 201 -6.01 -18.23 -5.49
C LEU A 201 -6.37 -16.89 -4.83
N ALA A 202 -6.37 -16.82 -3.51
CA ALA A 202 -6.62 -15.59 -2.79
C ALA A 202 -5.32 -14.83 -2.53
N GLY A 203 -5.29 -13.57 -2.93
CA GLY A 203 -4.23 -12.63 -2.58
C GLY A 203 -4.62 -11.73 -1.42
N ARG A 204 -3.77 -10.72 -1.13
CA ARG A 204 -4.03 -9.73 -0.08
C ARG A 204 -5.35 -8.99 -0.28
N GLY A 205 -5.76 -8.73 -1.52
CA GLY A 205 -7.03 -8.07 -1.83
C GLY A 205 -8.26 -8.84 -1.37
N ALA A 206 -8.16 -10.15 -1.22
CA ALA A 206 -9.26 -11.02 -0.76
C ALA A 206 -9.36 -11.15 0.77
N ARG A 207 -8.49 -10.53 1.57
CA ARG A 207 -8.44 -10.72 3.04
C ARG A 207 -9.78 -10.54 3.75
N HIS A 208 -10.60 -9.61 3.30
CA HIS A 208 -11.92 -9.35 3.87
C HIS A 208 -13.04 -10.17 3.23
N ALA A 209 -12.75 -10.90 2.15
CA ALA A 209 -13.68 -11.75 1.42
C ALA A 209 -13.44 -13.25 1.66
N GLY A 210 -12.50 -13.63 2.52
CA GLY A 210 -12.13 -15.03 2.78
C GLY A 210 -13.31 -15.95 2.98
N PRO A 211 -14.25 -15.66 3.91
CA PRO A 211 -15.43 -16.49 4.11
C PRO A 211 -16.32 -16.64 2.86
N ALA A 212 -16.49 -15.57 2.07
CA ALA A 212 -17.29 -15.63 0.85
C ALA A 212 -16.61 -16.44 -0.25
N VAL A 213 -15.26 -16.32 -0.37
CA VAL A 213 -14.47 -17.12 -1.31
C VAL A 213 -14.50 -18.60 -0.93
N ALA A 214 -14.39 -18.93 0.36
CA ALA A 214 -14.49 -20.31 0.84
C ALA A 214 -15.88 -20.91 0.58
N ALA A 215 -16.94 -20.15 0.86
CA ALA A 215 -18.30 -20.61 0.57
C ALA A 215 -18.56 -20.85 -0.94
N LEU A 216 -18.01 -20.00 -1.80
CA LEU A 216 -18.07 -20.21 -3.25
C LEU A 216 -17.25 -21.45 -3.66
N ALA A 217 -16.07 -21.65 -3.08
CA ALA A 217 -15.23 -22.82 -3.33
C ALA A 217 -15.96 -24.12 -2.97
N GLU A 218 -16.65 -24.16 -1.83
CA GLU A 218 -17.48 -25.30 -1.42
C GLU A 218 -18.58 -25.62 -2.45
N GLN A 219 -19.27 -24.59 -2.96
CA GLN A 219 -20.31 -24.77 -3.98
C GLN A 219 -19.78 -25.29 -5.31
N CYS A 220 -18.57 -24.90 -5.71
CA CYS A 220 -17.96 -25.27 -6.98
C CYS A 220 -17.04 -26.50 -6.88
N GLY A 221 -16.80 -27.03 -5.69
CA GLY A 221 -15.80 -28.09 -5.47
C GLY A 221 -14.36 -27.60 -5.70
N ALA A 222 -14.09 -26.30 -5.53
CA ALA A 222 -12.79 -25.72 -5.77
C ALA A 222 -11.81 -25.95 -4.61
N LEU A 223 -10.53 -26.20 -4.94
CA LEU A 223 -9.45 -26.16 -3.96
C LEU A 223 -9.05 -24.71 -3.69
N LEU A 224 -8.61 -24.44 -2.46
CA LEU A 224 -8.25 -23.11 -1.99
C LEU A 224 -6.75 -22.96 -1.84
N ALA A 225 -6.17 -21.91 -2.38
CA ALA A 225 -4.78 -21.57 -2.14
C ALA A 225 -4.61 -20.06 -1.92
N THR A 226 -3.48 -19.65 -1.37
CA THR A 226 -3.19 -18.24 -1.10
C THR A 226 -1.86 -17.83 -1.74
N SER A 227 -1.72 -16.54 -2.04
CA SER A 227 -0.38 -15.96 -2.19
C SER A 227 0.31 -15.90 -0.83
N ALA A 228 1.65 -15.80 -0.79
CA ALA A 228 2.41 -15.77 0.46
C ALA A 228 1.94 -14.69 1.45
N VAL A 229 1.55 -13.52 0.94
CA VAL A 229 1.07 -12.39 1.77
C VAL A 229 -0.36 -12.57 2.31
N ALA A 230 -1.08 -13.59 1.84
CA ALA A 230 -2.42 -13.95 2.33
C ALA A 230 -2.42 -15.29 3.08
N LYS A 231 -1.24 -15.85 3.37
CA LYS A 231 -1.11 -17.11 4.11
C LYS A 231 -1.97 -17.09 5.37
N GLY A 232 -2.65 -18.21 5.60
CA GLY A 232 -3.54 -18.39 6.75
C GLY A 232 -5.00 -18.03 6.50
N LEU A 233 -5.34 -17.40 5.37
CA LEU A 233 -6.71 -17.00 5.06
C LEU A 233 -7.70 -18.18 5.08
N PHE A 234 -7.23 -19.36 4.65
CA PHE A 234 -8.01 -20.61 4.60
C PHE A 234 -7.42 -21.72 5.49
N ALA A 235 -6.71 -21.35 6.57
CA ALA A 235 -6.00 -22.33 7.39
C ALA A 235 -6.91 -23.37 8.08
N ALA A 236 -8.20 -23.04 8.30
CA ALA A 236 -9.17 -23.94 8.90
C ALA A 236 -9.97 -24.76 7.87
N ASP A 237 -9.77 -24.52 6.57
CA ASP A 237 -10.50 -25.21 5.51
C ASP A 237 -9.79 -26.53 5.15
N PRO A 238 -10.48 -27.68 5.13
CA PRO A 238 -9.86 -28.97 4.81
C PRO A 238 -9.36 -29.08 3.36
N TRP A 239 -9.86 -28.25 2.46
CA TRP A 239 -9.48 -28.21 1.05
C TRP A 239 -8.43 -27.14 0.75
N SER A 240 -7.81 -26.59 1.79
CA SER A 240 -6.75 -25.60 1.64
C SER A 240 -5.42 -26.25 1.24
N LEU A 241 -4.86 -25.80 0.14
CA LEU A 241 -3.52 -26.12 -0.36
C LEU A 241 -2.41 -25.26 0.28
N ASP A 242 -2.77 -24.38 1.23
CA ASP A 242 -1.91 -23.37 1.84
C ASP A 242 -1.38 -22.37 0.79
N VAL A 243 -0.07 -22.22 0.62
CA VAL A 243 0.54 -21.18 -0.22
C VAL A 243 0.84 -21.70 -1.63
N SER A 244 0.38 -20.97 -2.63
CA SER A 244 0.76 -21.16 -4.03
C SER A 244 2.16 -20.57 -4.32
N GLY A 245 2.75 -20.99 -5.43
CA GLY A 245 3.97 -20.43 -5.95
C GLY A 245 5.25 -21.08 -5.41
N GLY A 246 6.28 -20.26 -5.18
CA GLY A 246 7.59 -20.73 -4.77
C GLY A 246 7.61 -21.50 -3.44
N PHE A 247 6.62 -21.28 -2.59
CA PHE A 247 6.47 -21.93 -1.29
C PHE A 247 5.45 -23.07 -1.26
N ALA A 248 4.84 -23.40 -2.42
CA ALA A 248 3.88 -24.49 -2.49
C ALA A 248 4.55 -25.85 -2.17
N SER A 249 3.84 -26.71 -1.42
CA SER A 249 4.25 -28.10 -1.29
C SER A 249 4.23 -28.81 -2.66
N PRO A 250 4.91 -29.94 -2.83
CA PRO A 250 4.86 -30.70 -4.07
C PRO A 250 3.42 -31.05 -4.51
N LEU A 251 2.59 -31.52 -3.56
CA LEU A 251 1.19 -31.85 -3.83
C LEU A 251 0.37 -30.61 -4.19
N ALA A 252 0.53 -29.49 -3.49
CA ALA A 252 -0.17 -28.25 -3.83
C ALA A 252 0.22 -27.75 -5.23
N ALA A 253 1.50 -27.84 -5.60
CA ALA A 253 1.97 -27.48 -6.92
C ALA A 253 1.39 -28.37 -8.03
N GLU A 254 1.29 -29.66 -7.79
CA GLU A 254 0.69 -30.64 -8.71
C GLU A 254 -0.81 -30.34 -8.91
N LEU A 255 -1.57 -30.16 -7.84
CA LEU A 255 -3.00 -29.91 -7.90
C LEU A 255 -3.33 -28.56 -8.55
N ILE A 256 -2.56 -27.49 -8.24
CA ILE A 256 -2.73 -26.19 -8.89
C ILE A 256 -2.39 -26.28 -10.39
N GLY A 257 -1.30 -26.98 -10.74
CA GLY A 257 -0.89 -27.17 -12.14
C GLY A 257 -1.84 -28.02 -12.97
N ALA A 258 -2.64 -28.88 -12.33
CA ALA A 258 -3.66 -29.73 -12.96
C ALA A 258 -5.02 -29.04 -13.06
N ALA A 259 -5.19 -27.82 -12.55
CA ALA A 259 -6.45 -27.08 -12.60
C ALA A 259 -6.85 -26.77 -14.06
N ASP A 260 -8.13 -26.91 -14.34
CA ASP A 260 -8.74 -26.46 -15.61
C ASP A 260 -9.23 -25.01 -15.52
N VAL A 261 -9.56 -24.55 -14.31
CA VAL A 261 -9.95 -23.17 -14.02
C VAL A 261 -9.18 -22.65 -12.81
N VAL A 262 -8.54 -21.50 -12.96
CA VAL A 262 -7.88 -20.77 -11.88
C VAL A 262 -8.56 -19.42 -11.69
N VAL A 263 -9.17 -19.18 -10.53
CA VAL A 263 -9.76 -17.88 -10.21
C VAL A 263 -8.90 -17.17 -9.18
N ALA A 264 -8.35 -16.02 -9.53
CA ALA A 264 -7.49 -15.21 -8.68
C ALA A 264 -8.26 -14.06 -8.06
N PHE A 265 -8.50 -14.09 -6.76
CA PHE A 265 -9.20 -13.05 -6.00
C PHE A 265 -8.21 -12.11 -5.30
N GLY A 266 -8.12 -10.85 -5.77
CA GLY A 266 -7.19 -9.86 -5.22
C GLY A 266 -5.74 -10.34 -5.20
N CYS A 267 -5.37 -11.07 -6.22
CA CYS A 267 -4.07 -11.72 -6.39
C CYS A 267 -3.48 -11.36 -7.75
N SER A 268 -2.29 -10.76 -7.74
CA SER A 268 -1.63 -10.26 -8.96
C SER A 268 -1.08 -11.35 -9.87
N LEU A 269 -1.13 -12.62 -9.48
CA LEU A 269 -0.56 -13.76 -10.22
C LEU A 269 0.91 -13.57 -10.62
N SER A 270 1.68 -12.86 -9.76
CA SER A 270 3.09 -12.56 -10.00
C SER A 270 3.92 -13.83 -10.22
N MET A 271 5.11 -13.63 -10.76
CA MET A 271 6.09 -14.70 -10.99
C MET A 271 6.32 -15.61 -9.76
N TRP A 272 6.25 -15.05 -8.54
CA TRP A 272 6.39 -15.81 -7.31
C TRP A 272 5.16 -16.69 -7.01
N THR A 273 3.96 -16.16 -7.25
CA THR A 273 2.69 -16.87 -7.01
C THR A 273 2.46 -18.00 -8.01
N THR A 274 2.97 -17.85 -9.23
CA THR A 274 2.76 -18.81 -10.33
C THR A 274 3.98 -19.68 -10.66
N ARG A 275 5.09 -19.55 -9.93
CA ARG A 275 6.41 -20.14 -10.31
C ARG A 275 6.79 -19.78 -11.75
N HIS A 276 6.79 -18.51 -12.10
CA HIS A 276 7.04 -18.02 -13.45
C HIS A 276 6.08 -18.63 -14.49
N GLY A 277 4.81 -18.74 -14.15
CA GLY A 277 3.76 -19.33 -15.00
C GLY A 277 3.67 -20.86 -14.95
N LYS A 278 4.65 -21.55 -14.36
CA LYS A 278 4.72 -23.03 -14.37
C LYS A 278 3.60 -23.73 -13.59
N LEU A 279 2.91 -23.01 -12.70
CA LEU A 279 1.75 -23.53 -11.97
C LEU A 279 0.42 -23.28 -12.67
N ILE A 280 0.42 -22.66 -13.84
CA ILE A 280 -0.79 -22.49 -14.65
C ILE A 280 -0.73 -23.49 -15.81
N GLY A 281 -1.64 -24.42 -15.83
CA GLY A 281 -1.73 -25.41 -16.90
C GLY A 281 -1.95 -24.71 -18.25
N PRO A 282 -1.37 -25.21 -19.37
CA PRO A 282 -1.45 -24.54 -20.67
C PRO A 282 -2.86 -24.47 -21.25
N GLN A 283 -3.80 -25.25 -20.73
CA GLN A 283 -5.21 -25.26 -21.11
C GLN A 283 -6.12 -24.66 -20.02
N ALA A 284 -5.54 -24.17 -18.91
CA ALA A 284 -6.32 -23.61 -17.82
C ALA A 284 -6.94 -22.26 -18.21
N THR A 285 -8.22 -22.12 -17.92
CA THR A 285 -8.87 -20.81 -17.99
C THR A 285 -8.51 -20.02 -16.73
N VAL A 286 -7.94 -18.83 -16.92
CA VAL A 286 -7.57 -17.94 -15.80
C VAL A 286 -8.55 -16.78 -15.73
N VAL A 287 -9.18 -16.60 -14.57
CA VAL A 287 -10.04 -15.46 -14.27
C VAL A 287 -9.43 -14.66 -13.13
N GLN A 288 -9.28 -13.36 -13.31
CA GLN A 288 -8.70 -12.47 -12.30
C GLN A 288 -9.74 -11.46 -11.83
N VAL A 289 -9.93 -11.37 -10.52
CA VAL A 289 -10.80 -10.41 -9.84
C VAL A 289 -9.93 -9.48 -9.02
N ASP A 290 -9.81 -8.24 -9.45
CA ASP A 290 -8.98 -7.23 -8.77
C ASP A 290 -9.66 -5.86 -8.80
N LEU A 291 -9.31 -5.00 -7.83
CA LEU A 291 -9.73 -3.59 -7.78
C LEU A 291 -8.89 -2.69 -8.68
N ASP A 292 -7.71 -3.18 -9.07
CA ASP A 292 -6.81 -2.46 -9.93
C ASP A 292 -6.91 -2.99 -11.36
N PRO A 293 -7.43 -2.21 -12.31
CA PRO A 293 -7.52 -2.63 -13.69
C PRO A 293 -6.15 -2.93 -14.32
N ASP A 294 -5.09 -2.26 -13.87
CA ASP A 294 -3.73 -2.48 -14.38
C ASP A 294 -3.12 -3.80 -13.88
N ALA A 295 -3.70 -4.42 -12.86
CA ALA A 295 -3.27 -5.73 -12.37
C ALA A 295 -3.85 -6.89 -13.19
N ILE A 296 -4.96 -6.68 -13.90
CA ILE A 296 -5.64 -7.72 -14.67
C ILE A 296 -4.84 -8.01 -15.94
N GLY A 297 -4.38 -9.25 -16.07
CA GLY A 297 -3.59 -9.68 -17.23
C GLY A 297 -2.18 -9.11 -17.31
N ALA A 298 -1.66 -8.51 -16.23
CA ALA A 298 -0.33 -7.91 -16.19
C ALA A 298 0.81 -8.95 -16.08
N ASN A 299 0.51 -10.19 -15.71
CA ASN A 299 1.50 -11.28 -15.51
C ASN A 299 1.07 -12.55 -16.22
#